data_2aa1a6f7f0ef9408e2e3b87623a879fb
#
_entry.id   2aa1a6f7f0ef9408e2e3b87623a879fb
#
_cell.length_a   1.000
_cell.length_b   1.000
_cell.length_c   1.000
_cell.angle_alpha   90.00
_cell.angle_beta   90.00
_cell.angle_gamma   90.00
#
_symmetry.space_group_name_H-M   'P 1'
#
loop_
_entity.id
_entity.type
_entity.pdbx_description
1 polymer ?
#
loop_
_entity_poly.entity_id
_entity_poly.type
_entity_poly.pdbx_seq_one_letter_code
_entity_poly.pdbx_strand_id
1 'polypeptide(L)'
;FISKENALILFTGYTAEGTLGANLKNAEESESVKIGGLICKKFADVSYCNEFSAHAKSEELIELLKQFSNLKGILINHGQEETKASFAEKILNELSIGEVGILNREYFFRLGSFGIIKTLSTKFK
;
A
#
# COMPACT_ATOMS: atom_id res chain seq x y z
N PHE A 1 14.60 19.74 -15.05
CA PHE A 1 13.73 20.34 -14.01
C PHE A 1 14.30 20.15 -12.62
N ILE A 2 14.74 18.96 -12.23
CA ILE A 2 15.23 18.65 -10.87
C ILE A 2 16.38 19.55 -10.41
N SER A 3 17.23 20.00 -11.31
CA SER A 3 18.40 20.85 -11.02
C SER A 3 18.10 22.36 -11.08
N LYS A 4 16.83 22.74 -11.03
CA LYS A 4 16.40 24.14 -11.04
C LYS A 4 15.82 24.52 -9.68
N GLU A 5 16.35 25.57 -9.05
CA GLU A 5 15.89 26.09 -7.75
C GLU A 5 14.46 26.65 -7.79
N ASN A 6 13.96 27.06 -8.97
CA ASN A 6 12.60 27.56 -9.15
C ASN A 6 11.62 26.51 -9.69
N ALA A 7 11.89 25.24 -9.47
CA ALA A 7 11.03 24.14 -9.88
C ALA A 7 10.40 23.46 -8.65
N LEU A 8 9.13 23.08 -8.77
CA LEU A 8 8.41 22.28 -7.79
C LEU A 8 8.03 20.93 -8.41
N ILE A 9 8.34 19.86 -7.70
CA ILE A 9 7.87 18.50 -8.01
C ILE A 9 6.77 18.16 -7.00
N LEU A 10 5.53 18.04 -7.48
CA LEU A 10 4.39 17.68 -6.66
C LEU A 10 4.03 16.21 -6.87
N PHE A 11 4.17 15.42 -5.82
CA PHE A 11 3.67 14.04 -5.80
C PHE A 11 2.21 14.01 -5.37
N THR A 12 1.35 13.50 -6.22
CA THR A 12 -0.12 13.43 -5.99
C THR A 12 -0.59 12.03 -5.58
N GLY A 13 0.34 11.14 -5.24
CA GLY A 13 0.04 9.77 -4.85
C GLY A 13 1.22 9.06 -4.21
N TYR A 14 1.02 7.79 -3.87
CA TYR A 14 2.01 6.95 -3.22
C TYR A 14 3.25 6.72 -4.11
N THR A 15 4.42 6.86 -3.49
CA THR A 15 5.71 6.52 -4.11
C THR A 15 6.28 5.28 -3.42
N ALA A 16 6.32 4.16 -4.15
CA ALA A 16 6.86 2.90 -3.63
C ALA A 16 8.37 3.01 -3.35
N GLU A 17 8.84 2.36 -2.29
CA GLU A 17 10.27 2.24 -1.99
C GLU A 17 11.07 1.68 -3.16
N GLY A 18 12.31 2.14 -3.32
CA GLY A 18 13.18 1.75 -4.42
C GLY A 18 12.85 2.39 -5.77
N THR A 19 11.79 3.19 -5.86
CA THR A 19 11.47 3.94 -7.09
C THR A 19 12.19 5.29 -7.14
N LEU A 20 12.31 5.83 -8.36
CA LEU A 20 12.84 7.18 -8.56
C LEU A 20 12.03 8.23 -7.77
N GLY A 21 10.71 8.06 -7.69
CA GLY A 21 9.83 8.95 -6.92
C GLY A 21 10.18 8.97 -5.44
N ALA A 22 10.39 7.79 -4.83
CA ALA A 22 10.82 7.70 -3.44
C ALA A 22 12.21 8.30 -3.21
N ASN A 23 13.15 8.05 -4.13
CA ASN A 23 14.50 8.62 -4.05
C ASN A 23 14.47 10.15 -4.13
N LEU A 24 13.67 10.72 -5.04
CA LEU A 24 13.49 12.17 -5.17
C LEU A 24 12.85 12.79 -3.92
N LYS A 25 11.90 12.08 -3.34
CA LYS A 25 11.21 12.48 -2.12
C LYS A 25 12.16 12.61 -0.94
N ASN A 26 13.01 11.61 -0.76
CA ASN A 26 13.87 11.47 0.41
C ASN A 26 15.20 12.20 0.24
N ALA A 27 15.57 12.62 -0.99
CA ALA A 27 16.79 13.34 -1.25
C ALA A 27 16.77 14.75 -0.65
N GLU A 28 17.83 15.13 0.02
CA GLU A 28 18.04 16.48 0.52
C GLU A 28 18.38 17.47 -0.62
N GLU A 29 18.37 18.77 -0.30
CA GLU A 29 18.82 19.80 -1.24
C GLU A 29 20.29 19.58 -1.61
N SER A 30 20.62 19.79 -2.88
CA SER A 30 21.94 19.54 -3.47
C SER A 30 22.38 18.06 -3.51
N GLU A 31 21.59 17.13 -3.04
CA GLU A 31 21.90 15.70 -3.14
C GLU A 31 21.83 15.21 -4.58
N SER A 32 22.65 14.22 -4.89
CA SER A 32 22.73 13.63 -6.22
C SER A 32 21.73 12.50 -6.39
N VAL A 33 20.84 12.63 -7.36
CA VAL A 33 19.83 11.61 -7.70
C VAL A 33 20.11 11.05 -9.09
N LYS A 34 20.04 9.72 -9.24
CA LYS A 34 20.24 9.04 -10.52
C LYS A 34 18.91 8.95 -11.28
N ILE A 35 18.87 9.56 -12.47
CA ILE A 35 17.68 9.58 -13.33
C ILE A 35 18.06 9.09 -14.73
N GLY A 36 17.50 7.96 -15.19
CA GLY A 36 17.74 7.44 -16.52
C GLY A 36 19.22 7.23 -16.87
N GLY A 37 20.05 6.88 -15.87
CA GLY A 37 21.50 6.72 -16.04
C GLY A 37 22.33 7.99 -15.83
N LEU A 38 21.72 9.17 -15.74
CA LEU A 38 22.37 10.44 -15.45
C LEU A 38 22.34 10.73 -13.95
N ILE A 39 23.42 11.33 -13.43
CA ILE A 39 23.45 11.84 -12.06
C ILE A 39 23.14 13.32 -12.10
N CYS A 40 22.07 13.73 -11.42
CA CYS A 40 21.59 15.10 -11.35
C CYS A 40 21.55 15.59 -9.91
N LYS A 41 21.98 16.81 -9.65
CA LYS A 41 21.78 17.45 -8.35
C LYS A 41 20.34 17.93 -8.21
N LYS A 42 19.72 17.66 -7.05
CA LYS A 42 18.37 18.10 -6.74
C LYS A 42 18.40 19.49 -6.10
N PHE A 43 17.83 20.47 -6.78
CA PHE A 43 17.55 21.80 -6.26
C PHE A 43 16.05 22.13 -6.26
N ALA A 44 15.26 21.35 -7.00
CA ALA A 44 13.81 21.52 -7.03
C ALA A 44 13.20 21.23 -5.65
N ASP A 45 12.21 22.01 -5.27
CA ASP A 45 11.34 21.72 -4.14
C ASP A 45 10.52 20.47 -4.41
N VAL A 46 10.28 19.70 -3.36
CA VAL A 46 9.44 18.50 -3.43
C VAL A 46 8.30 18.63 -2.41
N SER A 47 7.09 18.49 -2.88
CA SER A 47 5.89 18.57 -2.06
C SER A 47 4.96 17.37 -2.30
N TYR A 48 4.04 17.18 -1.38
CA TYR A 48 3.09 16.08 -1.36
C TYR A 48 1.68 16.56 -1.28
N CYS A 49 0.80 15.92 -2.03
CA CYS A 49 -0.64 16.04 -1.88
C CYS A 49 -1.27 14.66 -1.84
N ASN A 50 -1.65 14.19 -0.66
CA ASN A 50 -2.32 12.90 -0.49
C ASN A 50 -3.83 12.97 -0.77
N GLU A 51 -4.38 14.16 -0.95
CA GLU A 51 -5.81 14.39 -1.16
C GLU A 51 -6.32 13.88 -2.52
N PHE A 52 -5.42 13.69 -3.47
CA PHE A 52 -5.76 13.07 -4.78
C PHE A 52 -5.64 11.54 -4.76
N SER A 53 -5.35 10.92 -3.60
CA SER A 53 -5.37 9.47 -3.49
C SER A 53 -6.82 8.98 -3.53
N ALA A 54 -7.16 8.22 -4.57
CA ALA A 54 -8.46 7.57 -4.69
C ALA A 54 -8.61 6.32 -3.80
N HIS A 55 -7.63 6.01 -2.98
CA HIS A 55 -7.68 4.87 -2.07
C HIS A 55 -8.50 5.24 -0.83
N ALA A 56 -9.52 4.44 -0.55
CA ALA A 56 -10.29 4.55 0.66
C ALA A 56 -9.39 4.42 1.90
N LYS A 57 -9.63 5.25 2.90
CA LYS A 57 -8.95 5.16 4.20
C LYS A 57 -9.42 3.92 4.95
N SER A 58 -8.63 3.45 5.91
CA SER A 58 -8.97 2.25 6.70
C SER A 58 -10.32 2.40 7.41
N GLU A 59 -10.66 3.60 7.88
CA GLU A 59 -11.93 3.93 8.53
C GLU A 59 -13.11 3.76 7.56
N GLU A 60 -12.98 4.27 6.34
CA GLU A 60 -14.01 4.16 5.30
C GLU A 60 -14.24 2.70 4.89
N LEU A 61 -13.16 1.91 4.83
CA LEU A 61 -13.26 0.47 4.56
C LEU A 61 -13.97 -0.28 5.70
N ILE A 62 -13.69 0.06 6.96
CA ILE A 62 -14.38 -0.52 8.12
C ILE A 62 -15.87 -0.16 8.09
N GLU A 63 -16.22 1.09 7.83
CA GLU A 63 -17.63 1.51 7.72
C GLU A 63 -18.35 0.79 6.56
N LEU A 64 -17.68 0.58 5.45
CA LEU A 64 -18.21 -0.24 4.36
C LEU A 64 -18.45 -1.69 4.82
N LEU A 65 -17.48 -2.29 5.51
CA LEU A 65 -17.59 -3.67 5.99
C LEU A 65 -18.73 -3.86 7.00
N LYS A 66 -19.02 -2.87 7.84
CA LYS A 66 -20.15 -2.89 8.79
C LYS A 66 -21.51 -2.98 8.12
N GLN A 67 -21.63 -2.61 6.85
CA GLN A 67 -22.89 -2.70 6.11
C GLN A 67 -23.28 -4.13 5.70
N PHE A 68 -22.34 -5.08 5.78
CA PHE A 68 -22.59 -6.48 5.43
C PHE A 68 -23.04 -7.28 6.65
N SER A 69 -24.31 -7.68 6.69
CA SER A 69 -24.90 -8.41 7.83
C SER A 69 -24.45 -9.87 7.96
N ASN A 70 -23.95 -10.50 6.89
CA ASN A 70 -23.62 -11.93 6.84
C ASN A 70 -22.17 -12.17 6.42
N LEU A 71 -21.26 -11.30 6.79
CA LEU A 71 -19.86 -11.43 6.45
C LEU A 71 -19.21 -12.55 7.27
N LYS A 72 -18.76 -13.62 6.62
CA LYS A 72 -18.18 -14.79 7.27
C LYS A 72 -16.67 -14.72 7.38
N GLY A 73 -16.02 -14.02 6.47
CA GLY A 73 -14.58 -13.83 6.46
C GLY A 73 -14.15 -12.74 5.50
N ILE A 74 -12.93 -12.24 5.70
CA ILE A 74 -12.33 -11.21 4.87
C ILE A 74 -10.96 -11.68 4.39
N LEU A 75 -10.68 -11.48 3.09
CA LEU A 75 -9.35 -11.67 2.52
C LEU A 75 -8.77 -10.32 2.11
N ILE A 76 -7.67 -9.94 2.75
CA ILE A 76 -6.95 -8.70 2.43
C ILE A 76 -5.93 -9.01 1.35
N ASN A 77 -6.08 -8.33 0.22
CA ASN A 77 -5.18 -8.40 -0.91
C ASN A 77 -4.62 -7.02 -1.23
N HIS A 78 -3.41 -6.97 -1.76
CA HIS A 78 -2.71 -5.76 -2.14
C HIS A 78 -2.30 -4.86 -0.95
N GLY A 79 -1.11 -4.31 -1.01
CA GLY A 79 -0.50 -3.47 0.02
C GLY A 79 0.75 -4.11 0.63
N GLN A 80 1.46 -3.32 1.42
CA GLN A 80 2.63 -3.78 2.18
C GLN A 80 2.20 -4.72 3.31
N GLU A 81 3.06 -5.67 3.68
CA GLU A 81 2.73 -6.70 4.67
C GLU A 81 2.34 -6.09 6.03
N GLU A 82 3.07 -5.09 6.50
CA GLU A 82 2.80 -4.39 7.75
C GLU A 82 1.44 -3.66 7.71
N THR A 83 1.12 -3.02 6.58
CA THR A 83 -0.17 -2.34 6.40
C THR A 83 -1.33 -3.33 6.38
N LYS A 84 -1.16 -4.48 5.70
CA LYS A 84 -2.17 -5.54 5.69
C LYS A 84 -2.38 -6.13 7.08
N ALA A 85 -1.28 -6.36 7.84
CA ALA A 85 -1.34 -6.90 9.19
C ALA A 85 -2.07 -5.94 10.14
N SER A 86 -1.70 -4.66 10.13
CA SER A 86 -2.35 -3.63 10.93
C SER A 86 -3.85 -3.49 10.60
N PHE A 87 -4.21 -3.57 9.32
CA PHE A 87 -5.61 -3.50 8.91
C PHE A 87 -6.40 -4.76 9.30
N ALA A 88 -5.77 -5.95 9.25
CA ALA A 88 -6.38 -7.19 9.73
C ALA A 88 -6.70 -7.13 11.23
N GLU A 89 -5.76 -6.63 12.03
CA GLU A 89 -5.95 -6.42 13.47
C GLU A 89 -7.11 -5.44 13.74
N LYS A 90 -7.15 -4.33 13.01
CA LYS A 90 -8.24 -3.35 13.12
C LYS A 90 -9.59 -3.97 12.80
N ILE A 91 -9.69 -4.78 11.74
CA ILE A 91 -10.92 -5.51 11.38
C ILE A 91 -11.36 -6.43 12.52
N LEU A 92 -10.45 -7.22 13.08
CA LEU A 92 -10.75 -8.15 14.17
C LEU A 92 -11.22 -7.44 15.44
N ASN A 93 -10.70 -6.24 15.71
CA ASN A 93 -11.06 -5.44 16.87
C ASN A 93 -12.41 -4.72 16.70
N GLU A 94 -12.75 -4.30 15.50
CA GLU A 94 -13.94 -3.48 15.25
C GLU A 94 -15.15 -4.27 14.71
N LEU A 95 -14.92 -5.44 14.15
CA LEU A 95 -15.96 -6.28 13.55
C LEU A 95 -15.99 -7.66 14.20
N SER A 96 -17.17 -8.15 14.51
CA SER A 96 -17.37 -9.52 15.04
C SER A 96 -17.28 -10.56 13.91
N ILE A 97 -16.11 -10.68 13.29
CA ILE A 97 -15.85 -11.58 12.17
C ILE A 97 -14.93 -12.71 12.62
N GLY A 98 -15.27 -13.95 12.24
CA GLY A 98 -14.52 -15.13 12.66
C GLY A 98 -13.16 -15.28 11.97
N GLU A 99 -13.00 -14.77 10.76
CA GLU A 99 -11.80 -15.03 9.95
C GLU A 99 -11.35 -13.82 9.14
N VAL A 100 -10.07 -13.47 9.28
CA VAL A 100 -9.38 -12.49 8.43
C VAL A 100 -8.10 -13.14 7.88
N GLY A 101 -8.00 -13.23 6.56
CA GLY A 101 -6.84 -13.77 5.85
C GLY A 101 -6.07 -12.67 5.13
N ILE A 102 -4.75 -12.78 5.11
CA ILE A 102 -3.87 -11.92 4.32
C ILE A 102 -3.36 -12.74 3.14
N LEU A 103 -3.69 -12.29 1.92
CA LEU A 103 -3.18 -12.91 0.71
C LEU A 103 -1.71 -12.55 0.50
N ASN A 104 -0.89 -13.56 0.25
CA ASN A 104 0.47 -13.41 -0.21
C ASN A 104 0.79 -14.46 -1.29
N ARG A 105 1.99 -14.39 -1.89
CA ARG A 105 2.39 -15.28 -2.98
C ARG A 105 2.64 -16.72 -2.55
N GLU A 106 2.67 -17.00 -1.25
CA GLU A 106 3.04 -18.31 -0.71
C GLU A 106 1.82 -19.19 -0.38
N TYR A 107 0.62 -18.60 -0.38
CA TYR A 107 -0.58 -19.29 0.05
C TYR A 107 -1.70 -19.20 -0.97
N PHE A 108 -2.44 -20.31 -1.10
CA PHE A 108 -3.76 -20.35 -1.74
C PHE A 108 -4.84 -20.36 -0.67
N PHE A 109 -5.90 -19.65 -0.93
CA PHE A 109 -7.10 -19.66 -0.10
C PHE A 109 -8.23 -20.30 -0.87
N ARG A 110 -8.85 -21.30 -0.27
CA ARG A 110 -10.08 -21.90 -0.79
C ARG A 110 -11.25 -21.33 -0.01
N LEU A 111 -12.20 -20.75 -0.73
CA LEU A 111 -13.47 -20.33 -0.16
C LEU A 111 -14.42 -21.51 -0.13
N GLY A 112 -14.84 -21.92 1.05
CA GLY A 112 -15.81 -22.98 1.25
C GLY A 112 -17.08 -22.48 1.93
N SER A 113 -18.10 -23.34 2.02
CA SER A 113 -19.36 -22.99 2.69
C SER A 113 -19.20 -22.69 4.17
N PHE A 114 -18.08 -23.08 4.79
CA PHE A 114 -17.80 -22.96 6.21
C PHE A 114 -16.71 -21.95 6.55
N GLY A 115 -16.14 -21.24 5.56
CA GLY A 115 -15.11 -20.24 5.82
C GLY A 115 -13.95 -20.29 4.84
N ILE A 116 -12.82 -19.69 5.25
CA ILE A 116 -11.59 -19.54 4.46
C ILE A 116 -10.64 -20.66 4.85
N ILE A 117 -10.23 -21.48 3.89
CA ILE A 117 -9.23 -22.54 4.09
C ILE A 117 -7.91 -22.05 3.49
N LYS A 118 -6.91 -21.85 4.34
CA LYS A 118 -5.54 -21.48 3.92
C LYS A 118 -4.77 -22.75 3.56
N THR A 119 -4.19 -22.79 2.38
CA THR A 119 -3.35 -23.90 1.91
C THR A 119 -2.00 -23.35 1.46
N LEU A 120 -0.89 -24.02 1.84
CA LEU A 120 0.44 -23.68 1.34
C LEU A 120 0.49 -23.81 -0.19
N SER A 121 1.07 -22.82 -0.84
CA SER A 121 1.39 -22.88 -2.27
C SER A 121 2.43 -24.00 -2.48
N THR A 122 2.03 -25.12 -3.00
CA THR A 122 2.99 -26.00 -3.66
C THR A 122 3.44 -25.28 -4.92
N LYS A 123 4.70 -24.83 -4.94
CA LYS A 123 5.30 -24.24 -6.14
C LYS A 123 5.03 -25.18 -7.30
N PHE A 124 4.22 -24.76 -8.24
CA PHE A 124 4.23 -25.37 -9.55
C PHE A 124 5.62 -25.17 -10.14
N LYS A 125 6.33 -26.30 -10.36
CA LYS A 125 7.56 -26.33 -11.15
C LYS A 125 7.23 -26.13 -12.61
#